data_1bff86b05237c7fc9105672eaa224860
#
_entry.id   1bff86b05237c7fc9105672eaa224860
#
_cell.length_a   1.000
_cell.length_b   1.000
_cell.length_c   1.000
_cell.angle_alpha   90.00
_cell.angle_beta   90.00
_cell.angle_gamma   90.00
#
_symmetry.space_group_name_H-M   'P 1'
#
loop_
_entity.id
_entity.type
_entity.pdbx_description
1 polymer ?
#
loop_
_entity_poly.entity_id
_entity_poly.type
_entity_poly.pdbx_seq_one_letter_code
_entity_poly.pdbx_strand_id
1 'polypeptide(L)'
;MSDAELTYLAECAGKSTAIVEIGSWKGRSTLALACNTPGTVYAVDTWKGTEQQGDELAQHEPGWLLTEFKRNTAGLDNIVICEGPSVEMAKLHMGLTLDMIFIDGYHTYEGVRDDILSWTPMLRPGGILCGHDYVPTYWDGLLKALHELAPRFRVVPNTTIWTTEWL
;
A
#
# COMPACT_ATOMS: atom_id res chain seq x y z
N MET A 1 8.09 7.67 5.15
CA MET A 1 8.29 8.01 3.72
C MET A 1 8.97 9.34 3.56
N SER A 2 9.97 9.42 2.69
CA SER A 2 10.69 10.63 2.26
C SER A 2 9.92 11.37 1.14
N ASP A 3 10.33 12.59 0.83
CA ASP A 3 9.72 13.36 -0.27
C ASP A 3 9.98 12.72 -1.64
N ALA A 4 11.12 12.03 -1.83
CA ALA A 4 11.41 11.30 -3.05
C ALA A 4 10.44 10.12 -3.27
N GLU A 5 10.08 9.41 -2.21
CA GLU A 5 9.10 8.31 -2.25
C GLU A 5 7.69 8.81 -2.56
N LEU A 6 7.27 9.90 -1.91
CA LEU A 6 5.97 10.52 -2.19
C LEU A 6 5.89 11.05 -3.62
N THR A 7 6.98 11.63 -4.15
CA THR A 7 7.05 12.07 -5.55
C THR A 7 6.89 10.90 -6.51
N TYR A 8 7.59 9.79 -6.26
CA TYR A 8 7.43 8.59 -7.09
C TYR A 8 6.00 8.05 -7.07
N LEU A 9 5.35 7.98 -5.89
CA LEU A 9 3.96 7.55 -5.79
C LEU A 9 3.01 8.49 -6.54
N ALA A 10 3.21 9.81 -6.44
CA ALA A 10 2.43 10.80 -7.16
C ALA A 10 2.56 10.66 -8.70
N GLU A 11 3.78 10.40 -9.20
CA GLU A 11 4.02 10.16 -10.63
C GLU A 11 3.33 8.88 -11.13
N CYS A 12 3.34 7.81 -10.34
CA CYS A 12 2.63 6.57 -10.65
C CYS A 12 1.11 6.77 -10.61
N ALA A 13 0.61 7.47 -9.60
CA ALA A 13 -0.81 7.78 -9.44
C ALA A 13 -1.36 8.60 -10.61
N GLY A 14 -0.58 9.55 -11.14
CA GLY A 14 -0.99 10.36 -12.30
C GLY A 14 -1.25 9.55 -13.59
N LYS A 15 -0.83 8.29 -13.63
CA LYS A 15 -1.03 7.36 -14.76
C LYS A 15 -2.02 6.24 -14.44
N SER A 16 -2.64 6.28 -13.27
CA SER A 16 -3.49 5.23 -12.72
C SER A 16 -4.85 5.78 -12.37
N THR A 17 -5.92 5.05 -12.67
CA THR A 17 -7.31 5.43 -12.35
C THR A 17 -7.92 4.56 -11.25
N ALA A 18 -7.35 3.39 -10.99
CA ALA A 18 -7.77 2.49 -9.92
C ALA A 18 -6.52 2.01 -9.18
N ILE A 19 -6.35 2.47 -7.94
CA ILE A 19 -5.19 2.20 -7.11
C ILE A 19 -5.66 1.51 -5.83
N VAL A 20 -5.00 0.43 -5.44
CA VAL A 20 -5.12 -0.09 -4.08
C VAL A 20 -3.85 0.21 -3.30
N GLU A 21 -4.00 0.69 -2.09
CA GLU A 21 -2.96 0.87 -1.10
C GLU A 21 -3.21 -0.07 0.08
N ILE A 22 -2.23 -0.89 0.44
CA ILE A 22 -2.29 -1.82 1.57
C ILE A 22 -1.36 -1.31 2.66
N GLY A 23 -1.92 -0.98 3.83
CA GLY A 23 -1.19 -0.30 4.89
C GLY A 23 -1.27 1.22 4.78
N SER A 24 -2.47 1.77 4.89
CA SER A 24 -2.70 3.22 4.72
C SER A 24 -2.34 4.04 5.96
N TRP A 25 -2.29 3.43 7.15
CA TRP A 25 -1.91 4.05 8.42
C TRP A 25 -2.64 5.40 8.65
N LYS A 26 -1.89 6.50 8.74
CA LYS A 26 -2.41 7.87 8.94
C LYS A 26 -2.69 8.61 7.63
N GLY A 27 -2.51 7.96 6.46
CA GLY A 27 -2.89 8.49 5.15
C GLY A 27 -1.85 9.36 4.43
N ARG A 28 -0.56 9.33 4.83
CA ARG A 28 0.47 10.16 4.17
C ARG A 28 0.70 9.77 2.71
N SER A 29 0.86 8.48 2.43
CA SER A 29 0.97 7.93 1.09
C SER A 29 -0.37 8.00 0.35
N THR A 30 -1.48 7.74 1.05
CA THR A 30 -2.83 7.88 0.50
C THR A 30 -3.07 9.28 -0.07
N LEU A 31 -2.62 10.34 0.62
CA LEU A 31 -2.68 11.72 0.12
C LEU A 31 -1.89 11.90 -1.17
N ALA A 32 -0.65 11.37 -1.22
CA ALA A 32 0.17 11.47 -2.42
C ALA A 32 -0.48 10.76 -3.61
N LEU A 33 -1.11 9.61 -3.38
CA LEU A 33 -1.85 8.88 -4.39
C LEU A 33 -3.13 9.62 -4.81
N ALA A 34 -3.99 9.96 -3.85
CA ALA A 34 -5.33 10.49 -4.12
C ALA A 34 -5.31 11.91 -4.72
N CYS A 35 -4.35 12.75 -4.32
CA CYS A 35 -4.20 14.09 -4.92
C CYS A 35 -3.68 14.06 -6.36
N ASN A 36 -3.10 12.97 -6.82
CA ASN A 36 -2.45 12.90 -8.13
C ASN A 36 -3.13 11.92 -9.12
N THR A 37 -4.00 11.03 -8.66
CA THR A 37 -4.78 10.17 -9.56
C THR A 37 -6.03 10.88 -10.06
N PRO A 38 -6.42 10.69 -11.36
CA PRO A 38 -7.73 11.10 -11.86
C PRO A 38 -8.85 10.13 -11.45
N GLY A 39 -8.53 9.07 -10.72
CA GLY A 39 -9.45 7.99 -10.37
C GLY A 39 -9.57 7.77 -8.86
N THR A 40 -9.70 6.52 -8.45
CA THR A 40 -10.02 6.12 -7.08
C THR A 40 -8.85 5.43 -6.40
N VAL A 41 -8.62 5.75 -5.12
CA VAL A 41 -7.70 5.04 -4.22
C VAL A 41 -8.52 4.21 -3.23
N TYR A 42 -8.30 2.90 -3.23
CA TYR A 42 -8.84 1.97 -2.24
C TYR A 42 -7.80 1.84 -1.12
N ALA A 43 -8.06 2.50 0.00
CA ALA A 43 -7.18 2.52 1.16
C ALA A 43 -7.54 1.34 2.08
N VAL A 44 -6.65 0.35 2.15
CA VAL A 44 -6.86 -0.89 2.88
C VAL A 44 -5.98 -0.91 4.13
N ASP A 45 -6.60 -0.98 5.30
CA ASP A 45 -5.91 -1.11 6.58
C ASP A 45 -6.87 -1.68 7.62
N THR A 46 -6.36 -2.30 8.65
CA THR A 46 -7.15 -2.67 9.83
C THR A 46 -7.38 -1.49 10.75
N TRP A 47 -6.55 -0.47 10.67
CA TRP A 47 -6.41 0.66 11.61
C TRP A 47 -6.30 0.24 13.08
N LYS A 48 -5.82 -0.99 13.31
CA LYS A 48 -5.51 -1.52 14.64
C LYS A 48 -4.02 -1.38 14.99
N GLY A 49 -3.20 -1.01 13.99
CA GLY A 49 -1.76 -0.94 14.08
C GLY A 49 -1.08 -2.30 14.12
N THR A 50 0.22 -2.29 14.31
CA THR A 50 1.08 -3.45 14.47
C THR A 50 1.71 -3.47 15.86
N GLU A 51 2.33 -4.60 16.26
CA GLU A 51 3.09 -4.69 17.50
C GLU A 51 4.20 -3.64 17.61
N GLN A 52 4.82 -3.28 16.49
CA GLN A 52 5.87 -2.25 16.42
C GLN A 52 5.36 -0.84 16.74
N GLN A 53 4.06 -0.60 16.60
CA GLN A 53 3.39 0.67 16.85
C GLN A 53 2.64 0.67 18.20
N GLY A 54 2.75 -0.41 18.97
CA GLY A 54 2.00 -0.62 20.20
C GLY A 54 2.13 0.51 21.22
N ASP A 55 3.33 1.06 21.39
CA ASP A 55 3.59 2.14 22.34
C ASP A 55 2.87 3.45 21.97
N GLU A 56 2.79 3.77 20.66
CA GLU A 56 2.04 4.93 20.19
C GLU A 56 0.54 4.70 20.34
N LEU A 57 0.06 3.55 19.94
CA LEU A 57 -1.36 3.23 19.97
C LEU A 57 -1.90 3.11 21.41
N ALA A 58 -1.08 2.62 22.34
CA ALA A 58 -1.45 2.52 23.76
C ALA A 58 -1.72 3.88 24.43
N GLN A 59 -1.31 4.98 23.82
CA GLN A 59 -1.54 6.34 24.29
C GLN A 59 -2.89 6.91 23.82
N HIS A 60 -3.63 6.18 22.97
CA HIS A 60 -4.86 6.64 22.35
C HIS A 60 -6.02 5.69 22.55
N GLU A 61 -7.24 6.20 22.47
CA GLU A 61 -8.46 5.41 22.51
C GLU A 61 -8.60 4.50 21.28
N PRO A 62 -9.26 3.34 21.40
CA PRO A 62 -9.56 2.47 20.27
C PRO A 62 -10.24 3.23 19.12
N GLY A 63 -9.78 3.01 17.89
CA GLY A 63 -10.29 3.68 16.70
C GLY A 63 -9.68 5.07 16.42
N TRP A 64 -8.76 5.53 17.27
CA TRP A 64 -8.06 6.79 17.04
C TRP A 64 -7.36 6.83 15.69
N LEU A 65 -6.68 5.76 15.29
CA LEU A 65 -5.90 5.72 14.05
C LEU A 65 -6.76 5.93 12.80
N LEU A 66 -7.93 5.28 12.74
CA LEU A 66 -8.89 5.52 11.65
C LEU A 66 -9.44 6.96 11.67
N THR A 67 -9.63 7.53 12.85
CA THR A 67 -10.06 8.93 13.00
C THR A 67 -8.99 9.89 12.49
N GLU A 68 -7.71 9.63 12.80
CA GLU A 68 -6.58 10.39 12.27
C GLU A 68 -6.47 10.27 10.74
N PHE A 69 -6.60 9.06 10.20
CA PHE A 69 -6.64 8.84 8.76
C PHE A 69 -7.73 9.68 8.10
N LYS A 70 -8.97 9.60 8.59
CA LYS A 70 -10.11 10.37 8.07
C LYS A 70 -9.88 11.88 8.18
N ARG A 71 -9.28 12.35 9.27
CA ARG A 71 -8.95 13.76 9.45
C ARG A 71 -7.90 14.23 8.44
N ASN A 72 -6.86 13.43 8.24
CA ASN A 72 -5.74 13.77 7.35
C ASN A 72 -6.15 13.73 5.87
N THR A 73 -7.11 12.88 5.51
CA THR A 73 -7.60 12.73 4.14
C THR A 73 -8.91 13.51 3.88
N ALA A 74 -9.33 14.31 4.83
CA ALA A 74 -10.57 15.09 4.71
C ALA A 74 -10.54 16.02 3.50
N GLY A 75 -11.66 16.09 2.77
CA GLY A 75 -11.80 16.91 1.57
C GLY A 75 -11.43 16.22 0.26
N LEU A 76 -10.95 14.97 0.32
CA LEU A 76 -10.78 14.11 -0.87
C LEU A 76 -11.96 13.14 -0.97
N ASP A 77 -12.66 13.16 -2.09
CA ASP A 77 -13.85 12.35 -2.36
C ASP A 77 -13.55 11.09 -3.20
N ASN A 78 -12.30 10.93 -3.58
CA ASN A 78 -11.82 9.81 -4.40
C ASN A 78 -11.10 8.70 -3.59
N ILE A 79 -11.29 8.66 -2.27
CA ILE A 79 -10.75 7.61 -1.39
C ILE A 79 -11.87 6.70 -0.91
N VAL A 80 -11.73 5.40 -1.15
CA VAL A 80 -12.59 4.35 -0.60
C VAL A 80 -11.88 3.70 0.58
N ILE A 81 -12.45 3.82 1.78
CA ILE A 81 -11.91 3.21 3.00
C ILE A 81 -12.32 1.74 3.05
N CYS A 82 -11.34 0.84 3.04
CA CYS A 82 -11.50 -0.61 3.12
C CYS A 82 -10.95 -1.09 4.47
N GLU A 83 -11.78 -0.99 5.53
CA GLU A 83 -11.39 -1.36 6.90
C GLU A 83 -11.42 -2.87 7.09
N GLY A 84 -10.27 -3.49 7.22
CA GLY A 84 -10.13 -4.92 7.50
C GLY A 84 -8.80 -5.50 7.08
N PRO A 85 -8.59 -6.81 7.35
CA PRO A 85 -7.43 -7.53 6.88
C PRO A 85 -7.34 -7.52 5.35
N SER A 86 -6.15 -7.28 4.81
CA SER A 86 -5.91 -7.11 3.37
C SER A 86 -6.49 -8.26 2.53
N VAL A 87 -6.24 -9.51 2.93
CA VAL A 87 -6.74 -10.71 2.21
C VAL A 87 -8.28 -10.77 2.19
N GLU A 88 -8.95 -10.32 3.24
CA GLU A 88 -10.41 -10.29 3.29
C GLU A 88 -10.95 -9.17 2.39
N MET A 89 -10.31 -8.01 2.43
CA MET A 89 -10.68 -6.89 1.56
C MET A 89 -10.46 -7.23 0.09
N ALA A 90 -9.39 -7.94 -0.27
CA ALA A 90 -9.19 -8.43 -1.63
C ALA A 90 -10.36 -9.30 -2.11
N LYS A 91 -10.86 -10.20 -1.27
CA LYS A 91 -12.03 -11.05 -1.60
C LYS A 91 -13.31 -10.24 -1.83
N LEU A 92 -13.53 -9.21 -1.01
CA LEU A 92 -14.72 -8.33 -1.14
C LEU A 92 -14.68 -7.45 -2.40
N HIS A 93 -13.48 -7.17 -2.89
CA HIS A 93 -13.26 -6.30 -4.05
C HIS A 93 -12.89 -7.08 -5.32
N MET A 94 -13.02 -8.42 -5.32
CA MET A 94 -12.82 -9.26 -6.50
C MET A 94 -13.71 -8.78 -7.64
N GLY A 95 -13.07 -8.47 -8.78
CA GLY A 95 -13.76 -7.92 -9.95
C GLY A 95 -13.36 -6.49 -10.29
N LEU A 96 -12.60 -5.83 -9.42
CA LEU A 96 -11.90 -4.60 -9.81
C LEU A 96 -10.85 -4.90 -10.89
N THR A 97 -10.59 -3.91 -11.71
CA THR A 97 -9.40 -3.88 -12.56
C THR A 97 -8.51 -2.75 -12.07
N LEU A 98 -7.34 -3.10 -11.54
CA LEU A 98 -6.41 -2.17 -10.92
C LEU A 98 -5.31 -1.77 -11.89
N ASP A 99 -4.93 -0.49 -11.86
CA ASP A 99 -3.76 0.03 -12.57
C ASP A 99 -2.50 -0.05 -11.70
N MET A 100 -2.67 0.06 -10.38
CA MET A 100 -1.57 0.10 -9.43
C MET A 100 -1.94 -0.58 -8.12
N ILE A 101 -0.99 -1.32 -7.58
CA ILE A 101 -1.00 -1.88 -6.22
C ILE A 101 0.22 -1.34 -5.48
N PHE A 102 0.01 -0.72 -4.32
CA PHE A 102 1.07 -0.26 -3.43
C PHE A 102 0.98 -0.99 -2.08
N ILE A 103 2.04 -1.71 -1.70
CA ILE A 103 2.11 -2.54 -0.48
C ILE A 103 3.04 -1.86 0.54
N ASP A 104 2.47 -1.44 1.67
CA ASP A 104 3.17 -0.82 2.81
C ASP A 104 2.59 -1.34 4.15
N GLY A 105 2.20 -2.62 4.17
CA GLY A 105 1.58 -3.29 5.31
C GLY A 105 2.58 -4.06 6.18
N TYR A 106 2.34 -5.34 6.39
CA TYR A 106 3.26 -6.20 7.15
C TYR A 106 4.50 -6.57 6.35
N HIS A 107 5.68 -6.54 7.00
CA HIS A 107 6.97 -6.85 6.37
C HIS A 107 7.42 -8.31 6.58
N THR A 108 6.55 -9.16 7.12
CA THR A 108 6.79 -10.61 7.21
C THR A 108 6.66 -11.25 5.84
N TYR A 109 7.32 -12.40 5.64
CA TYR A 109 7.20 -13.15 4.40
C TYR A 109 5.74 -13.49 4.07
N GLU A 110 5.00 -14.00 5.07
CA GLU A 110 3.60 -14.37 4.93
C GLU A 110 2.72 -13.16 4.58
N GLY A 111 2.92 -12.02 5.25
CA GLY A 111 2.15 -10.80 4.99
C GLY A 111 2.33 -10.31 3.56
N VAL A 112 3.57 -10.11 3.12
CA VAL A 112 3.87 -9.64 1.75
C VAL A 112 3.41 -10.65 0.70
N ARG A 113 3.66 -11.96 0.94
CA ARG A 113 3.20 -13.04 0.05
C ARG A 113 1.69 -13.01 -0.14
N ASP A 114 0.96 -12.94 0.97
CA ASP A 114 -0.50 -13.02 0.96
C ASP A 114 -1.11 -11.77 0.31
N ASP A 115 -0.52 -10.59 0.51
CA ASP A 115 -0.91 -9.36 -0.17
C ASP A 115 -0.69 -9.46 -1.68
N ILE A 116 0.50 -9.86 -2.13
CA ILE A 116 0.79 -10.02 -3.55
C ILE A 116 -0.18 -11.02 -4.19
N LEU A 117 -0.34 -12.22 -3.61
CA LEU A 117 -1.19 -13.27 -4.20
C LEU A 117 -2.68 -12.90 -4.20
N SER A 118 -3.13 -12.11 -3.22
CA SER A 118 -4.55 -11.74 -3.12
C SER A 118 -4.95 -10.61 -4.07
N TRP A 119 -4.06 -9.65 -4.32
CA TRP A 119 -4.39 -8.44 -5.07
C TRP A 119 -3.92 -8.46 -6.54
N THR A 120 -2.83 -9.16 -6.86
CA THR A 120 -2.32 -9.20 -8.26
C THR A 120 -3.27 -9.83 -9.27
N PRO A 121 -4.20 -10.76 -8.92
CA PRO A 121 -5.21 -11.21 -9.88
C PRO A 121 -6.12 -10.11 -10.43
N MET A 122 -6.19 -8.97 -9.74
CA MET A 122 -6.96 -7.80 -10.17
C MET A 122 -6.12 -6.75 -10.90
N LEU A 123 -4.80 -6.90 -10.89
CA LEU A 123 -3.90 -5.97 -11.57
C LEU A 123 -3.86 -6.26 -13.07
N ARG A 124 -4.15 -5.24 -13.89
CA ARG A 124 -4.12 -5.41 -15.34
C ARG A 124 -2.71 -5.69 -15.86
N PRO A 125 -2.55 -6.35 -17.01
CA PRO A 125 -1.25 -6.44 -17.69
C PRO A 125 -0.64 -5.05 -17.92
N GLY A 126 0.64 -4.88 -17.60
CA GLY A 126 1.34 -3.59 -17.62
C GLY A 126 0.97 -2.66 -16.46
N GLY A 127 0.20 -3.13 -15.48
CA GLY A 127 -0.06 -2.42 -14.23
C GLY A 127 1.18 -2.35 -13.34
N ILE A 128 1.16 -1.45 -12.38
CA ILE A 128 2.28 -1.21 -11.47
C ILE A 128 2.04 -1.99 -10.18
N LEU A 129 2.93 -2.94 -9.86
CA LEU A 129 3.06 -3.51 -8.53
C LEU A 129 4.26 -2.86 -7.85
N CYS A 130 4.06 -2.22 -6.73
CA CYS A 130 5.14 -1.60 -5.96
C CYS A 130 4.87 -1.70 -4.45
N GLY A 131 5.89 -1.41 -3.65
CA GLY A 131 5.78 -1.36 -2.21
C GLY A 131 6.95 -0.66 -1.57
N HIS A 132 6.90 -0.51 -0.26
CA HIS A 132 7.86 0.22 0.54
C HIS A 132 8.80 -0.73 1.30
N ASP A 133 9.71 -0.13 2.07
CA ASP A 133 10.61 -0.79 3.03
C ASP A 133 11.57 -1.83 2.46
N TYR A 134 12.02 -1.65 1.21
CA TYR A 134 13.14 -2.44 0.70
C TYR A 134 14.44 -2.04 1.41
N VAL A 135 14.67 -2.66 2.57
CA VAL A 135 15.90 -2.50 3.37
C VAL A 135 16.53 -3.88 3.57
N PRO A 136 17.53 -4.27 2.75
CA PRO A 136 18.09 -5.63 2.69
C PRO A 136 18.61 -6.19 4.03
N THR A 137 18.99 -5.33 4.95
CA THR A 137 19.53 -5.72 6.27
C THR A 137 18.46 -5.79 7.35
N TYR A 138 17.21 -5.49 7.05
CA TYR A 138 16.17 -5.32 8.06
C TYR A 138 14.94 -6.23 7.84
N TRP A 139 14.58 -6.51 6.57
CA TRP A 139 13.33 -7.18 6.22
C TRP A 139 13.54 -8.42 5.35
N ASP A 140 14.19 -9.47 5.92
CA ASP A 140 14.42 -10.75 5.22
C ASP A 140 13.13 -11.38 4.66
N GLY A 141 12.01 -11.22 5.35
CA GLY A 141 10.70 -11.72 4.93
C GLY A 141 10.22 -11.04 3.64
N LEU A 142 10.26 -9.72 3.58
CA LEU A 142 9.93 -8.94 2.39
C LEU A 142 10.81 -9.37 1.21
N LEU A 143 12.12 -9.43 1.40
CA LEU A 143 13.07 -9.81 0.35
C LEU A 143 12.78 -11.18 -0.23
N LYS A 144 12.54 -12.16 0.64
CA LYS A 144 12.20 -13.52 0.23
C LYS A 144 10.93 -13.55 -0.62
N ALA A 145 9.87 -12.85 -0.19
CA ALA A 145 8.62 -12.79 -0.94
C ALA A 145 8.80 -12.13 -2.31
N LEU A 146 9.59 -11.05 -2.40
CA LEU A 146 9.85 -10.36 -3.67
C LEU A 146 10.65 -11.25 -4.66
N HIS A 147 11.69 -11.93 -4.19
CA HIS A 147 12.47 -12.81 -5.04
C HIS A 147 11.64 -13.99 -5.58
N GLU A 148 10.66 -14.45 -4.82
CA GLU A 148 9.79 -15.57 -5.20
C GLU A 148 8.65 -15.12 -6.14
N LEU A 149 7.96 -14.01 -5.82
CA LEU A 149 6.71 -13.65 -6.46
C LEU A 149 6.82 -12.47 -7.45
N ALA A 150 7.82 -11.63 -7.30
CA ALA A 150 8.08 -10.48 -8.15
C ALA A 150 9.55 -10.42 -8.62
N PRO A 151 10.14 -11.48 -9.19
CA PRO A 151 11.59 -11.62 -9.38
C PRO A 151 12.22 -10.59 -10.33
N ARG A 152 11.41 -9.80 -11.04
CA ARG A 152 11.85 -8.71 -11.91
C ARG A 152 11.75 -7.33 -11.26
N PHE A 153 11.53 -7.29 -9.92
CA PHE A 153 11.46 -6.01 -9.23
C PHE A 153 12.79 -5.24 -9.34
N ARG A 154 12.69 -3.94 -9.26
CA ARG A 154 13.82 -3.02 -9.12
C ARG A 154 13.54 -2.05 -7.98
N VAL A 155 14.58 -1.49 -7.41
CA VAL A 155 14.45 -0.45 -6.38
C VAL A 155 14.51 0.93 -7.05
N VAL A 156 13.61 1.81 -6.67
CA VAL A 156 13.58 3.19 -7.17
C VAL A 156 14.78 3.94 -6.56
N PRO A 157 15.62 4.61 -7.38
CA PRO A 157 16.82 5.29 -6.89
C PRO A 157 16.54 6.27 -5.75
N ASN A 158 17.38 6.25 -4.71
CA ASN A 158 17.30 7.09 -3.51
C ASN A 158 16.01 6.91 -2.67
N THR A 159 15.40 5.75 -2.76
CA THR A 159 14.20 5.38 -2.00
C THR A 159 14.32 3.96 -1.45
N THR A 160 13.37 3.57 -0.61
CA THR A 160 13.15 2.18 -0.21
C THR A 160 11.98 1.55 -0.98
N ILE A 161 11.48 2.18 -2.03
CA ILE A 161 10.41 1.65 -2.86
C ILE A 161 10.96 0.61 -3.84
N TRP A 162 10.38 -0.59 -3.81
CA TRP A 162 10.54 -1.58 -4.87
C TRP A 162 9.36 -1.49 -5.84
N THR A 163 9.60 -1.81 -7.11
CA THR A 163 8.57 -1.74 -8.15
C THR A 163 8.82 -2.73 -9.28
N THR A 164 7.77 -3.22 -9.88
CA THR A 164 7.80 -4.03 -11.11
C THR A 164 6.58 -3.74 -11.98
N GLU A 165 6.70 -3.89 -13.29
CA GLU A 165 5.56 -3.94 -14.19
C GLU A 165 4.99 -5.36 -14.17
N TRP A 166 3.67 -5.47 -13.97
CA TRP A 166 2.99 -6.76 -13.93
C TRP A 166 2.71 -7.26 -15.33
N LEU A 167 3.02 -8.55 -15.60
CA LEU A 167 2.93 -9.15 -16.94
C LEU A 167 1.62 -9.91 -17.13
#